data_d830081e16eef17da83a6780fac7d127
#
_entry.id   d830081e16eef17da83a6780fac7d127
#
_cell.length_a   1.000
_cell.length_b   1.000
_cell.length_c   1.000
_cell.angle_alpha   90.00
_cell.angle_beta   90.00
_cell.angle_gamma   90.00
#
_symmetry.space_group_name_H-M   'P 1'
#
loop_
_entity.id
_entity.type
_entity.pdbx_description
1 polymer ?
#
loop_
_entity_poly.entity_id
_entity_poly.type
_entity_poly.pdbx_seq_one_letter_code
_entity_poly.pdbx_strand_id
1 'polypeptide(L)'
;MSKATLLEEVTLNWTDLTGKKTGATALGSNKFYRAQLFDDFTVIFTFGRVGQDGQTQEVKGKDLDDARKQLTKKIESKIAKGYTKVELRGDAAEKKKSAAAAAPAKSKAGPARKGAFHPEVEELLALIYTSTGKAVAAGLSASAGATADAPLGNLADAQLDKGADILEEVEKLLARKPKKDDLVELTNQFLSNIPRDIDHARKGKKLDLDLILINTKERIAEQRSFITLLRDALLQKEVFAAAAEVNDPNEVWYQGLKCDITFLEPKSEERVHIATLFDKGQSPANANFFGKLKLGRVWRVEQQGRKADFDKYAATVTKAPGATGVIPGWHGTRTENLMGICKTGLVTPKNLPKGVHVTGRAFGLGIYHTPRWPDSGGSTTDEKGKKFTRYNGALKSLNYSSLRGAFYHTGNTADRGYMFLEELALGVPELALAACFDKPNPEKGCDYIYARAHGHASLANDEVVTFDENASRRTAILEVLYK
;
A
#
# COMPACT_ATOMS: atom_id res chain seq x y z
N MET A 1 -37.13 7.70 -24.13
CA MET A 1 -37.27 8.35 -22.82
C MET A 1 -35.87 8.60 -22.31
N SER A 2 -35.47 9.83 -22.01
CA SER A 2 -34.16 10.10 -21.42
C SER A 2 -34.10 9.47 -20.02
N LYS A 3 -33.01 8.80 -19.73
CA LYS A 3 -32.78 8.18 -18.43
C LYS A 3 -32.63 9.32 -17.40
N ALA A 4 -33.39 9.26 -16.30
CA ALA A 4 -33.31 10.30 -15.25
C ALA A 4 -31.85 10.40 -14.70
N THR A 5 -31.39 11.62 -14.44
CA THR A 5 -30.03 11.90 -14.02
C THR A 5 -29.91 11.88 -12.49
N LEU A 6 -28.92 11.19 -11.96
CA LEU A 6 -28.64 11.15 -10.53
C LEU A 6 -28.10 12.52 -10.05
N LEU A 7 -28.77 13.15 -9.08
CA LEU A 7 -28.40 14.43 -8.50
C LEU A 7 -27.64 14.30 -7.17
N GLU A 8 -28.12 13.41 -6.29
CA GLU A 8 -27.54 13.18 -4.96
C GLU A 8 -27.54 11.71 -4.62
N GLU A 9 -26.47 11.23 -3.99
CA GLU A 9 -26.39 9.90 -3.41
C GLU A 9 -25.79 9.95 -2.01
N VAL A 10 -26.38 9.22 -1.07
CA VAL A 10 -25.88 9.06 0.29
C VAL A 10 -25.90 7.58 0.65
N THR A 11 -24.76 7.06 1.07
CA THR A 11 -24.63 5.68 1.57
C THR A 11 -24.38 5.70 3.07
N LEU A 12 -25.14 4.90 3.79
CA LEU A 12 -25.02 4.71 5.23
C LEU A 12 -24.76 3.23 5.50
N ASN A 13 -23.93 2.93 6.51
CA ASN A 13 -23.69 1.58 6.97
C ASN A 13 -23.86 1.45 8.48
N TRP A 14 -24.22 0.27 8.95
CA TRP A 14 -24.38 -0.02 10.36
C TRP A 14 -24.04 -1.47 10.68
N THR A 15 -23.12 -1.65 11.64
CA THR A 15 -22.69 -2.95 12.12
C THR A 15 -22.95 -3.07 13.62
N ASP A 16 -23.58 -4.17 14.02
CA ASP A 16 -23.75 -4.59 15.40
C ASP A 16 -23.53 -6.09 15.49
N LEU A 17 -22.31 -6.48 15.83
CA LEU A 17 -21.87 -7.89 15.85
C LEU A 17 -22.59 -8.73 16.91
N THR A 18 -23.10 -8.11 17.95
CA THR A 18 -23.75 -8.79 19.08
C THR A 18 -25.27 -8.79 19.02
N GLY A 19 -25.87 -7.92 18.21
CA GLY A 19 -27.32 -7.69 18.20
C GLY A 19 -27.86 -6.98 19.45
N LYS A 20 -27.01 -6.58 20.40
CA LYS A 20 -27.43 -5.92 21.66
C LYS A 20 -28.17 -4.59 21.41
N LYS A 21 -27.78 -3.84 20.40
CA LYS A 21 -28.36 -2.52 20.07
C LYS A 21 -29.73 -2.62 19.39
N THR A 22 -30.11 -3.80 18.88
CA THR A 22 -31.37 -4.00 18.16
C THR A 22 -32.46 -4.68 18.93
N GLY A 23 -32.17 -5.20 20.13
CA GLY A 23 -33.08 -6.07 20.86
C GLY A 23 -33.39 -7.39 20.14
N ALA A 24 -32.78 -7.61 18.97
CA ALA A 24 -32.89 -8.88 18.24
C ALA A 24 -31.92 -9.87 18.85
N THR A 25 -32.44 -10.99 19.31
CA THR A 25 -31.68 -12.09 19.87
C THR A 25 -30.47 -12.45 19.01
N ALA A 26 -29.26 -12.04 19.45
CA ALA A 26 -27.95 -12.66 19.21
C ALA A 26 -27.51 -12.94 17.75
N LEU A 27 -28.05 -12.29 16.73
CA LEU A 27 -27.80 -12.66 15.34
C LEU A 27 -26.74 -11.81 14.63
N GLY A 28 -26.26 -10.73 15.26
CA GLY A 28 -25.39 -9.75 14.63
C GLY A 28 -25.95 -9.16 13.33
N SER A 29 -25.70 -7.91 13.10
CA SER A 29 -26.20 -7.18 11.91
C SER A 29 -25.05 -6.45 11.24
N ASN A 30 -25.05 -6.48 9.89
CA ASN A 30 -24.19 -5.67 9.05
C ASN A 30 -25.04 -5.22 7.85
N LYS A 31 -25.49 -3.97 7.88
CA LYS A 31 -26.54 -3.47 6.98
C LYS A 31 -26.10 -2.20 6.29
N PHE A 32 -26.49 -2.06 5.05
CA PHE A 32 -26.35 -0.82 4.29
C PHE A 32 -27.71 -0.15 4.05
N TYR A 33 -27.66 1.15 3.78
CA TYR A 33 -28.78 1.97 3.35
C TYR A 33 -28.27 3.01 2.37
N ARG A 34 -28.71 2.95 1.11
CA ARG A 34 -28.35 3.88 0.06
C ARG A 34 -29.60 4.68 -0.33
N ALA A 35 -29.45 5.99 -0.45
CA ALA A 35 -30.51 6.91 -0.84
C ALA A 35 -30.03 7.70 -2.04
N GLN A 36 -30.79 7.69 -3.14
CA GLN A 36 -30.48 8.34 -4.40
C GLN A 36 -31.62 9.27 -4.82
N LEU A 37 -31.30 10.52 -5.19
CA LEU A 37 -32.22 11.52 -5.71
C LEU A 37 -31.93 11.77 -7.19
N PHE A 38 -32.99 11.76 -8.02
CA PHE A 38 -32.91 11.99 -9.44
C PHE A 38 -33.56 13.32 -9.87
N ASP A 39 -33.20 13.82 -11.05
CA ASP A 39 -33.67 15.08 -11.63
C ASP A 39 -35.16 15.07 -11.96
N ASP A 40 -35.76 13.89 -12.07
CA ASP A 40 -37.21 13.71 -12.26
C ASP A 40 -38.00 13.67 -10.92
N PHE A 41 -37.36 14.08 -9.79
CA PHE A 41 -37.89 14.10 -8.41
C PHE A 41 -38.12 12.72 -7.79
N THR A 42 -37.59 11.65 -8.41
CA THR A 42 -37.62 10.30 -7.85
C THR A 42 -36.56 10.16 -6.79
N VAL A 43 -36.91 9.56 -5.66
CA VAL A 43 -35.99 9.15 -4.60
C VAL A 43 -36.01 7.62 -4.47
N ILE A 44 -34.86 6.98 -4.64
CA ILE A 44 -34.71 5.54 -4.52
C ILE A 44 -33.93 5.22 -3.25
N PHE A 45 -34.52 4.39 -2.40
CA PHE A 45 -33.88 3.86 -1.19
C PHE A 45 -33.58 2.38 -1.40
N THR A 46 -32.30 1.99 -1.37
CA THR A 46 -31.89 0.59 -1.43
C THR A 46 -31.27 0.20 -0.08
N PHE A 47 -31.70 -0.89 0.52
CA PHE A 47 -31.25 -1.29 1.84
C PHE A 47 -31.25 -2.82 2.02
N GLY A 48 -30.33 -3.31 2.82
CA GLY A 48 -30.19 -4.75 3.02
C GLY A 48 -28.98 -5.08 3.86
N ARG A 49 -28.50 -6.33 3.72
CA ARG A 49 -27.22 -6.75 4.27
C ARG A 49 -26.10 -6.33 3.32
N VAL A 50 -24.97 -5.94 3.89
CA VAL A 50 -23.75 -5.70 3.09
C VAL A 50 -23.36 -7.01 2.39
N GLY A 51 -23.06 -6.93 1.09
CA GLY A 51 -22.75 -8.09 0.25
C GLY A 51 -23.96 -8.73 -0.45
N GLN A 52 -25.18 -8.17 -0.27
CA GLN A 52 -26.40 -8.62 -0.96
C GLN A 52 -27.05 -7.45 -1.71
N ASP A 53 -27.86 -7.75 -2.74
CA ASP A 53 -28.51 -6.74 -3.60
C ASP A 53 -29.44 -5.80 -2.82
N GLY A 54 -30.05 -6.30 -1.76
CA GLY A 54 -30.95 -5.53 -0.91
C GLY A 54 -32.36 -5.41 -1.48
N GLN A 55 -33.19 -4.60 -0.78
CA GLN A 55 -34.55 -4.26 -1.19
C GLN A 55 -34.58 -2.80 -1.61
N THR A 56 -35.42 -2.47 -2.60
CA THR A 56 -35.57 -1.13 -3.13
C THR A 56 -36.95 -0.57 -2.81
N GLN A 57 -37.00 0.68 -2.38
CA GLN A 57 -38.21 1.46 -2.20
C GLN A 57 -38.08 2.75 -3.00
N GLU A 58 -39.05 3.04 -3.85
CA GLU A 58 -39.12 4.23 -4.64
C GLU A 58 -40.18 5.20 -4.06
N VAL A 59 -39.91 6.50 -4.08
CA VAL A 59 -40.80 7.56 -3.67
C VAL A 59 -40.68 8.72 -4.64
N LYS A 60 -41.77 9.30 -5.05
CA LYS A 60 -41.83 10.44 -5.95
C LYS A 60 -42.17 11.70 -5.17
N GLY A 61 -41.32 12.74 -5.26
CA GLY A 61 -41.59 14.07 -4.73
C GLY A 61 -42.54 14.86 -5.64
N LYS A 62 -43.18 15.87 -5.09
CA LYS A 62 -43.99 16.83 -5.85
C LYS A 62 -43.12 17.75 -6.71
N ASP A 63 -41.97 18.08 -6.19
CA ASP A 63 -40.90 18.87 -6.79
C ASP A 63 -39.56 18.45 -6.20
N LEU A 64 -38.46 19.06 -6.64
CA LEU A 64 -37.10 18.73 -6.20
C LEU A 64 -36.88 19.01 -4.71
N ASP A 65 -37.51 20.06 -4.17
CA ASP A 65 -37.39 20.42 -2.74
C ASP A 65 -38.12 19.43 -1.84
N ASP A 66 -39.30 18.98 -2.24
CA ASP A 66 -40.02 17.92 -1.52
C ASP A 66 -39.28 16.59 -1.58
N ALA A 67 -38.78 16.21 -2.76
CA ALA A 67 -37.97 15.01 -2.91
C ALA A 67 -36.70 15.04 -2.01
N ARG A 68 -36.01 16.20 -1.95
CA ARG A 68 -34.84 16.41 -1.10
C ARG A 68 -35.18 16.36 0.40
N LYS A 69 -36.34 16.92 0.80
CA LYS A 69 -36.82 16.79 2.19
C LYS A 69 -37.10 15.36 2.59
N GLN A 70 -37.69 14.57 1.69
CA GLN A 70 -37.94 13.14 1.93
C GLN A 70 -36.64 12.34 2.07
N LEU A 71 -35.63 12.58 1.19
CA LEU A 71 -34.31 12.02 1.26
C LEU A 71 -33.67 12.33 2.62
N THR A 72 -33.58 13.62 3.00
CA THR A 72 -32.93 14.09 4.22
C THR A 72 -33.57 13.47 5.48
N LYS A 73 -34.91 13.51 5.56
CA LYS A 73 -35.67 12.94 6.69
C LYS A 73 -35.36 11.45 6.90
N LYS A 74 -35.24 10.67 5.81
CA LYS A 74 -34.90 9.24 5.88
C LYS A 74 -33.45 9.02 6.34
N ILE A 75 -32.50 9.80 5.81
CA ILE A 75 -31.09 9.76 6.18
C ILE A 75 -30.94 10.06 7.68
N GLU A 76 -31.50 11.17 8.16
CA GLU A 76 -31.46 11.58 9.58
C GLU A 76 -32.06 10.51 10.49
N SER A 77 -33.21 9.93 10.10
CA SER A 77 -33.83 8.82 10.84
C SER A 77 -32.93 7.59 10.93
N LYS A 78 -32.10 7.32 9.92
CA LYS A 78 -31.14 6.19 9.96
C LYS A 78 -29.92 6.53 10.82
N ILE A 79 -29.40 7.76 10.72
CA ILE A 79 -28.30 8.23 11.58
C ILE A 79 -28.70 8.17 13.04
N ALA A 80 -29.91 8.61 13.40
CA ALA A 80 -30.45 8.51 14.74
C ALA A 80 -30.56 7.05 15.26
N LYS A 81 -30.63 6.06 14.34
CA LYS A 81 -30.60 4.63 14.64
C LYS A 81 -29.18 4.04 14.69
N GLY A 82 -28.15 4.87 14.62
CA GLY A 82 -26.73 4.46 14.72
C GLY A 82 -26.06 4.12 13.40
N TYR A 83 -26.70 4.40 12.24
CA TYR A 83 -26.01 4.27 10.96
C TYR A 83 -24.94 5.35 10.81
N THR A 84 -23.81 4.98 10.25
CA THR A 84 -22.67 5.85 9.93
C THR A 84 -22.70 6.20 8.44
N LYS A 85 -22.50 7.47 8.10
CA LYS A 85 -22.34 7.88 6.71
C LYS A 85 -21.03 7.36 6.16
N VAL A 86 -21.07 6.71 5.00
CA VAL A 86 -19.91 6.23 4.24
C VAL A 86 -19.64 7.23 3.14
N GLU A 87 -18.47 7.84 3.15
CA GLU A 87 -18.05 8.81 2.12
C GLU A 87 -17.52 8.04 0.91
N LEU A 88 -18.15 8.28 -0.25
CA LEU A 88 -17.76 7.69 -1.52
C LEU A 88 -17.05 8.72 -2.39
N ARG A 89 -16.14 8.29 -3.26
CA ARG A 89 -15.54 9.16 -4.27
C ARG A 89 -16.61 9.65 -5.24
N GLY A 90 -16.58 10.96 -5.51
CA GLY A 90 -17.59 11.62 -6.33
C GLY A 90 -18.68 12.35 -5.55
N ASP A 91 -18.75 12.20 -4.24
CA ASP A 91 -19.60 13.02 -3.39
C ASP A 91 -19.21 14.51 -3.48
N ALA A 92 -20.20 15.41 -3.44
CA ALA A 92 -19.99 16.85 -3.59
C ALA A 92 -19.00 17.46 -2.57
N ALA A 93 -18.85 16.83 -1.40
CA ALA A 93 -17.90 17.23 -0.37
C ALA A 93 -16.45 16.90 -0.75
N GLU A 94 -16.21 15.80 -1.48
CA GLU A 94 -14.89 15.41 -1.95
C GLU A 94 -14.45 16.26 -3.14
N LYS A 95 -15.38 16.61 -4.03
CA LYS A 95 -15.12 17.58 -5.13
C LYS A 95 -14.66 18.95 -4.61
N LYS A 96 -15.13 19.40 -3.44
CA LYS A 96 -14.66 20.63 -2.78
C LYS A 96 -13.30 20.44 -2.09
N LYS A 97 -13.04 19.28 -1.46
CA LYS A 97 -11.74 18.99 -0.82
C LYS A 97 -10.66 18.68 -1.85
N SER A 98 -10.97 17.93 -2.90
CA SER A 98 -10.04 17.66 -4.00
C SER A 98 -9.76 18.91 -4.83
N ALA A 99 -10.73 19.83 -4.99
CA ALA A 99 -10.49 21.13 -5.59
C ALA A 99 -9.64 22.07 -4.71
N ALA A 100 -9.69 21.92 -3.39
CA ALA A 100 -8.86 22.69 -2.45
C ALA A 100 -7.46 22.04 -2.21
N ALA A 101 -7.38 20.71 -2.30
CA ALA A 101 -6.12 19.96 -2.21
C ALA A 101 -5.48 19.71 -3.60
N ALA A 102 -6.27 19.73 -4.65
CA ALA A 102 -5.87 19.69 -6.06
C ALA A 102 -5.90 21.07 -6.69
N ALA A 103 -5.23 22.03 -6.07
CA ALA A 103 -4.38 22.86 -6.85
C ALA A 103 -3.05 22.09 -7.04
N PRO A 104 -2.96 21.10 -7.95
CA PRO A 104 -1.68 20.69 -8.41
C PRO A 104 -1.17 21.94 -9.11
N ALA A 105 -0.01 22.45 -8.69
CA ALA A 105 0.84 23.09 -9.64
C ALA A 105 0.65 22.28 -10.92
N LYS A 106 0.19 22.91 -12.01
CA LYS A 106 0.11 22.30 -13.33
C LYS A 106 1.50 21.77 -13.62
N SER A 107 1.76 20.53 -13.19
CA SER A 107 2.88 19.77 -13.68
C SER A 107 2.55 19.68 -15.16
N LYS A 108 3.28 20.40 -15.97
CA LYS A 108 3.27 20.23 -17.42
C LYS A 108 3.44 18.73 -17.59
N ALA A 109 2.41 18.07 -18.13
CA ALA A 109 2.57 16.72 -18.65
C ALA A 109 3.83 16.79 -19.52
N GLY A 110 4.80 15.93 -19.23
CA GLY A 110 6.00 15.84 -20.05
C GLY A 110 5.55 15.68 -21.50
N PRO A 111 6.35 16.13 -22.48
CA PRO A 111 5.97 16.04 -23.87
C PRO A 111 5.59 14.60 -24.19
N ALA A 112 4.42 14.42 -24.82
CA ALA A 112 3.96 13.10 -25.27
C ALA A 112 5.11 12.42 -26.04
N ARG A 113 5.41 11.18 -25.68
CA ARG A 113 6.50 10.41 -26.29
C ARG A 113 6.21 10.21 -27.77
N LYS A 114 7.16 10.56 -28.62
CA LYS A 114 7.06 10.27 -30.06
C LYS A 114 7.61 8.86 -30.30
N GLY A 115 6.75 7.90 -30.59
CA GLY A 115 7.09 6.53 -31.01
C GLY A 115 6.54 5.43 -30.09
N ALA A 116 6.50 4.21 -30.60
CA ALA A 116 6.09 3.03 -29.86
C ALA A 116 7.04 2.75 -28.69
N PHE A 117 6.50 2.17 -27.60
CA PHE A 117 7.31 1.69 -26.48
C PHE A 117 8.18 0.50 -26.92
N HIS A 118 9.30 0.32 -26.22
CA HIS A 118 10.05 -0.92 -26.34
C HIS A 118 9.18 -2.07 -25.81
N PRO A 119 9.10 -3.24 -26.49
CA PRO A 119 8.24 -4.34 -26.06
C PRO A 119 8.44 -4.76 -24.59
N GLU A 120 9.67 -4.76 -24.12
CA GLU A 120 9.99 -5.08 -22.73
C GLU A 120 9.49 -4.02 -21.72
N VAL A 121 9.28 -2.77 -22.16
CA VAL A 121 8.63 -1.73 -21.33
C VAL A 121 7.12 -1.96 -21.30
N GLU A 122 6.51 -2.32 -22.42
CA GLU A 122 5.08 -2.66 -22.48
C GLU A 122 4.76 -3.86 -21.58
N GLU A 123 5.60 -4.91 -21.62
CA GLU A 123 5.45 -6.07 -20.73
C GLU A 123 5.60 -5.70 -19.26
N LEU A 124 6.54 -4.81 -18.90
CA LEU A 124 6.69 -4.33 -17.54
C LEU A 124 5.47 -3.53 -17.09
N LEU A 125 4.93 -2.65 -17.93
CA LEU A 125 3.70 -1.90 -17.64
C LEU A 125 2.53 -2.86 -17.40
N ALA A 126 2.32 -3.81 -18.31
CA ALA A 126 1.28 -4.82 -18.18
C ALA A 126 1.43 -5.64 -16.88
N LEU A 127 2.67 -6.01 -16.51
CA LEU A 127 2.96 -6.70 -15.26
C LEU A 127 2.57 -5.86 -14.04
N ILE A 128 3.03 -4.60 -13.98
CA ILE A 128 2.78 -3.70 -12.86
C ILE A 128 1.28 -3.53 -12.63
N TYR A 129 0.52 -3.20 -13.68
CA TYR A 129 -0.91 -2.96 -13.57
C TYR A 129 -1.71 -4.25 -13.32
N THR A 130 -1.35 -5.36 -13.97
CA THR A 130 -2.02 -6.65 -13.78
C THR A 130 -1.76 -7.22 -12.38
N SER A 131 -0.55 -7.07 -11.85
CA SER A 131 -0.20 -7.58 -10.51
C SER A 131 -0.98 -6.84 -9.43
N THR A 132 -1.07 -5.52 -9.53
CA THR A 132 -1.88 -4.71 -8.62
C THR A 132 -3.36 -5.11 -8.73
N GLY A 133 -3.90 -5.27 -9.94
CA GLY A 133 -5.28 -5.68 -10.15
C GLY A 133 -5.61 -7.06 -9.61
N LYS A 134 -4.71 -8.04 -9.79
CA LYS A 134 -4.88 -9.38 -9.22
C LYS A 134 -4.83 -9.37 -7.70
N ALA A 135 -3.93 -8.61 -7.10
CA ALA A 135 -3.84 -8.47 -5.65
C ALA A 135 -5.12 -7.83 -5.08
N VAL A 136 -5.61 -6.78 -5.72
CA VAL A 136 -6.88 -6.13 -5.40
C VAL A 136 -8.05 -7.12 -5.49
N ALA A 137 -8.19 -7.83 -6.61
CA ALA A 137 -9.26 -8.80 -6.81
C ALA A 137 -9.20 -9.94 -5.80
N ALA A 138 -8.00 -10.49 -5.53
CA ALA A 138 -7.80 -11.55 -4.55
C ALA A 138 -8.13 -11.07 -3.13
N GLY A 139 -7.70 -9.87 -2.75
CA GLY A 139 -7.98 -9.31 -1.43
C GLY A 139 -9.45 -8.98 -1.23
N LEU A 140 -10.12 -8.46 -2.26
CA LEU A 140 -11.57 -8.22 -2.22
C LEU A 140 -12.34 -9.56 -2.15
N SER A 141 -11.92 -10.58 -2.90
CA SER A 141 -12.53 -11.92 -2.87
C SER A 141 -12.30 -12.62 -1.53
N ALA A 142 -11.08 -12.54 -0.97
CA ALA A 142 -10.77 -13.10 0.36
C ALA A 142 -11.52 -12.41 1.50
N SER A 143 -11.93 -11.16 1.30
CA SER A 143 -12.73 -10.40 2.26
C SER A 143 -14.22 -10.71 2.19
N ALA A 144 -14.61 -11.72 1.41
CA ALA A 144 -15.94 -12.26 1.18
C ALA A 144 -17.02 -11.21 0.85
N GLY A 145 -17.54 -11.22 -0.39
CA GLY A 145 -18.74 -10.50 -0.77
C GLY A 145 -18.54 -9.09 -1.34
N ALA A 146 -17.35 -8.72 -1.77
CA ALA A 146 -17.19 -7.55 -2.61
C ALA A 146 -17.63 -7.88 -4.04
N THR A 147 -18.90 -7.67 -4.35
CA THR A 147 -19.34 -7.56 -5.74
C THR A 147 -18.83 -6.21 -6.29
N ALA A 148 -18.68 -6.13 -7.63
CA ALA A 148 -18.23 -4.91 -8.30
C ALA A 148 -19.07 -3.65 -7.96
N ASP A 149 -20.29 -3.85 -7.47
CA ASP A 149 -21.24 -2.82 -7.05
C ASP A 149 -21.21 -2.51 -5.54
N ALA A 150 -20.37 -3.22 -4.75
CA ALA A 150 -20.23 -2.91 -3.33
C ALA A 150 -19.48 -1.59 -3.12
N PRO A 151 -19.82 -0.79 -2.07
CA PRO A 151 -19.23 0.53 -1.84
C PRO A 151 -17.71 0.51 -1.64
N LEU A 152 -17.10 -0.65 -1.36
CA LEU A 152 -15.67 -0.80 -1.12
C LEU A 152 -14.79 -0.27 -2.25
N GLY A 153 -15.14 -0.49 -3.51
CA GLY A 153 -14.39 -0.02 -4.67
C GLY A 153 -14.52 1.48 -4.97
N ASN A 154 -15.26 2.24 -4.14
CA ASN A 154 -15.52 3.68 -4.31
C ASN A 154 -15.37 4.47 -3.02
N LEU A 155 -14.81 3.89 -1.95
CA LEU A 155 -14.61 4.61 -0.69
C LEU A 155 -13.67 5.81 -0.89
N ALA A 156 -14.02 6.96 -0.30
CA ALA A 156 -13.14 8.13 -0.29
C ALA A 156 -11.89 7.89 0.59
N ASP A 157 -10.77 8.54 0.26
CA ASP A 157 -9.55 8.43 1.08
C ASP A 157 -9.79 8.81 2.54
N ALA A 158 -10.61 9.85 2.78
CA ALA A 158 -11.02 10.23 4.13
C ALA A 158 -11.77 9.12 4.88
N GLN A 159 -12.50 8.26 4.17
CA GLN A 159 -13.17 7.10 4.77
C GLN A 159 -12.19 6.00 5.14
N LEU A 160 -11.17 5.78 4.30
CA LEU A 160 -10.07 4.85 4.60
C LEU A 160 -9.23 5.35 5.78
N ASP A 161 -9.01 6.68 5.89
CA ASP A 161 -8.35 7.28 7.03
C ASP A 161 -9.11 7.04 8.34
N LYS A 162 -10.44 7.19 8.35
CA LYS A 162 -11.27 6.87 9.53
C LYS A 162 -11.12 5.41 9.95
N GLY A 163 -11.11 4.48 8.98
CA GLY A 163 -10.86 3.08 9.26
C GLY A 163 -9.49 2.85 9.91
N ALA A 164 -8.46 3.53 9.43
CA ALA A 164 -7.12 3.46 9.96
C ALA A 164 -7.00 4.03 11.39
N ASP A 165 -7.67 5.17 11.66
CA ASP A 165 -7.73 5.76 13.01
C ASP A 165 -8.33 4.79 14.03
N ILE A 166 -9.41 4.09 13.66
CA ILE A 166 -10.01 3.07 14.52
C ILE A 166 -9.03 1.92 14.80
N LEU A 167 -8.24 1.48 13.81
CA LEU A 167 -7.21 0.45 14.03
C LEU A 167 -6.10 0.92 14.98
N GLU A 168 -5.74 2.19 14.96
CA GLU A 168 -4.83 2.76 15.96
C GLU A 168 -5.43 2.75 17.37
N GLU A 169 -6.73 3.04 17.50
CA GLU A 169 -7.43 2.95 18.78
C GLU A 169 -7.47 1.51 19.31
N VAL A 170 -7.74 0.52 18.43
CA VAL A 170 -7.66 -0.89 18.78
C VAL A 170 -6.26 -1.27 19.25
N GLU A 171 -5.20 -0.83 18.57
CA GLU A 171 -3.81 -1.11 18.95
C GLU A 171 -3.46 -0.53 20.32
N LYS A 172 -3.84 0.72 20.59
CA LYS A 172 -3.69 1.36 21.91
C LYS A 172 -4.47 0.65 22.99
N LEU A 173 -5.66 0.17 22.67
CA LEU A 173 -6.53 -0.54 23.60
C LEU A 173 -5.95 -1.92 23.94
N LEU A 174 -5.43 -2.67 22.96
CA LEU A 174 -4.80 -3.99 23.18
C LEU A 174 -3.60 -3.92 24.13
N ALA A 175 -2.86 -2.82 24.16
CA ALA A 175 -1.76 -2.63 25.09
C ALA A 175 -2.20 -2.58 26.57
N ARG A 176 -3.50 -2.34 26.86
CA ARG A 176 -4.08 -2.13 28.19
C ARG A 176 -4.91 -3.31 28.71
N LYS A 177 -4.84 -4.49 28.07
CA LYS A 177 -5.66 -5.68 28.39
C LYS A 177 -7.18 -5.36 28.41
N PRO A 178 -7.78 -5.06 27.26
CA PRO A 178 -9.15 -4.56 27.16
C PRO A 178 -10.20 -5.61 27.53
N LYS A 179 -11.42 -5.13 27.85
CA LYS A 179 -12.59 -5.98 27.90
C LYS A 179 -13.02 -6.38 26.48
N LYS A 180 -13.61 -7.56 26.33
CA LYS A 180 -14.11 -8.04 25.03
C LYS A 180 -15.13 -7.08 24.40
N ASP A 181 -16.01 -6.49 25.23
CA ASP A 181 -17.04 -5.55 24.76
C ASP A 181 -16.43 -4.27 24.13
N ASP A 182 -15.30 -3.77 24.64
CA ASP A 182 -14.62 -2.59 24.07
C ASP A 182 -14.06 -2.91 22.67
N LEU A 183 -13.48 -4.09 22.49
CA LEU A 183 -12.99 -4.57 21.19
C LEU A 183 -14.14 -4.81 20.20
N VAL A 184 -15.28 -5.31 20.68
CA VAL A 184 -16.49 -5.47 19.87
C VAL A 184 -16.97 -4.11 19.35
N GLU A 185 -16.99 -3.07 20.20
CA GLU A 185 -17.43 -1.74 19.82
C GLU A 185 -16.51 -1.12 18.75
N LEU A 186 -15.20 -1.18 18.92
CA LEU A 186 -14.24 -0.69 17.92
C LEU A 186 -14.31 -1.51 16.62
N THR A 187 -14.53 -2.83 16.70
CA THR A 187 -14.73 -3.66 15.51
C THR A 187 -16.02 -3.29 14.77
N ASN A 188 -17.11 -3.00 15.49
CA ASN A 188 -18.35 -2.50 14.92
C ASN A 188 -18.13 -1.17 14.18
N GLN A 189 -17.40 -0.23 14.80
CA GLN A 189 -17.06 1.06 14.21
C GLN A 189 -16.21 0.87 12.95
N PHE A 190 -15.20 0.00 13.00
CA PHE A 190 -14.37 -0.30 11.85
C PHE A 190 -15.21 -0.84 10.68
N LEU A 191 -16.03 -1.85 10.91
CA LEU A 191 -16.89 -2.46 9.88
C LEU A 191 -17.99 -1.52 9.38
N SER A 192 -18.44 -0.57 10.21
CA SER A 192 -19.38 0.48 9.78
C SER A 192 -18.72 1.51 8.86
N ASN A 193 -17.43 1.78 9.03
CA ASN A 193 -16.66 2.70 8.18
C ASN A 193 -16.05 2.01 6.94
N ILE A 194 -15.65 0.74 7.07
CA ILE A 194 -15.10 -0.08 5.99
C ILE A 194 -16.06 -1.28 5.78
N PRO A 195 -17.22 -1.05 5.13
CA PRO A 195 -18.27 -2.05 5.03
C PRO A 195 -17.85 -3.20 4.12
N ARG A 196 -17.99 -4.43 4.62
CA ARG A 196 -17.75 -5.66 3.86
C ARG A 196 -18.67 -6.77 4.33
N ASP A 197 -18.83 -7.81 3.52
CA ASP A 197 -19.56 -9.00 3.90
C ASP A 197 -18.83 -9.74 5.04
N ILE A 198 -19.59 -10.12 6.05
CA ILE A 198 -19.12 -10.90 7.20
C ILE A 198 -19.87 -12.23 7.34
N ASP A 199 -20.67 -12.60 6.36
CA ASP A 199 -21.49 -13.82 6.45
C ASP A 199 -20.66 -15.11 6.41
N HIS A 200 -19.40 -15.06 5.92
CA HIS A 200 -18.43 -16.15 6.04
C HIS A 200 -18.15 -16.57 7.49
N ALA A 201 -18.32 -15.67 8.44
CA ALA A 201 -18.13 -15.92 9.86
C ALA A 201 -19.41 -16.39 10.56
N ARG A 202 -20.45 -16.80 9.82
CA ARG A 202 -21.67 -17.34 10.41
C ARG A 202 -21.60 -18.84 10.63
N LYS A 203 -21.97 -19.24 11.84
CA LYS A 203 -22.31 -20.65 12.17
C LYS A 203 -23.82 -20.73 12.37
N GLY A 204 -24.54 -21.17 11.35
CA GLY A 204 -26.01 -21.11 11.31
C GLY A 204 -26.50 -19.65 11.34
N LYS A 205 -27.31 -19.28 12.35
CA LYS A 205 -27.83 -17.91 12.48
C LYS A 205 -26.93 -16.97 13.26
N LYS A 206 -25.92 -17.46 13.99
CA LYS A 206 -25.02 -16.66 14.83
C LYS A 206 -23.72 -16.29 14.10
N LEU A 207 -23.20 -15.07 14.36
CA LEU A 207 -21.83 -14.71 14.00
C LEU A 207 -20.84 -15.33 15.01
N ASP A 208 -19.79 -15.94 14.49
CA ASP A 208 -18.63 -16.34 15.26
C ASP A 208 -17.70 -15.12 15.43
N LEU A 209 -17.77 -14.48 16.59
CA LEU A 209 -17.00 -13.28 16.89
C LEU A 209 -15.50 -13.53 16.81
N ASP A 210 -15.03 -14.74 17.10
CA ASP A 210 -13.60 -15.06 17.09
C ASP A 210 -13.01 -15.04 15.66
N LEU A 211 -13.86 -15.12 14.62
CA LEU A 211 -13.46 -14.98 13.23
C LEU A 211 -13.41 -13.51 12.74
N ILE A 212 -14.11 -12.59 13.43
CA ILE A 212 -14.28 -11.20 12.95
C ILE A 212 -13.58 -10.18 13.85
N LEU A 213 -13.51 -10.47 15.16
CA LEU A 213 -13.05 -9.51 16.16
C LEU A 213 -11.59 -9.11 15.91
N ILE A 214 -11.32 -7.81 15.88
CA ILE A 214 -9.96 -7.26 15.75
C ILE A 214 -9.36 -7.22 17.16
N ASN A 215 -8.78 -8.35 17.61
CA ASN A 215 -8.34 -8.56 18.99
C ASN A 215 -6.87 -8.98 19.12
N THR A 216 -6.11 -9.01 18.01
CA THR A 216 -4.67 -9.31 18.00
C THR A 216 -3.92 -8.37 17.07
N LYS A 217 -2.59 -8.30 17.26
CA LYS A 217 -1.71 -7.51 16.36
C LYS A 217 -1.76 -8.02 14.92
N GLU A 218 -1.88 -9.32 14.73
CA GLU A 218 -1.99 -9.97 13.42
C GLU A 218 -3.29 -9.54 12.72
N ARG A 219 -4.41 -9.49 13.45
CA ARG A 219 -5.70 -9.00 12.94
C ARG A 219 -5.64 -7.53 12.55
N ILE A 220 -4.99 -6.69 13.36
CA ILE A 220 -4.76 -5.28 12.98
C ILE A 220 -3.94 -5.20 11.68
N ALA A 221 -2.86 -5.98 11.56
CA ALA A 221 -2.03 -6.00 10.37
C ALA A 221 -2.81 -6.45 9.12
N GLU A 222 -3.67 -7.46 9.23
CA GLU A 222 -4.59 -7.88 8.16
C GLU A 222 -5.51 -6.74 7.72
N GLN A 223 -6.10 -6.00 8.66
CA GLN A 223 -6.99 -4.89 8.33
C GLN A 223 -6.24 -3.71 7.70
N ARG A 224 -5.04 -3.41 8.17
CA ARG A 224 -4.16 -2.40 7.54
C ARG A 224 -3.77 -2.79 6.11
N SER A 225 -3.44 -4.07 5.89
CA SER A 225 -3.19 -4.58 4.53
C SER A 225 -4.41 -4.44 3.63
N PHE A 226 -5.60 -4.65 4.17
CA PHE A 226 -6.85 -4.48 3.44
C PHE A 226 -7.12 -3.01 3.07
N ILE A 227 -6.88 -2.05 3.98
CA ILE A 227 -6.97 -0.60 3.67
C ILE A 227 -5.97 -0.23 2.56
N THR A 228 -4.74 -0.75 2.61
CA THR A 228 -3.74 -0.54 1.56
C THR A 228 -4.26 -1.02 0.22
N LEU A 229 -4.80 -2.23 0.19
CA LEU A 229 -5.38 -2.83 -1.01
C LEU A 229 -6.53 -1.99 -1.61
N LEU A 230 -7.39 -1.43 -0.76
CA LEU A 230 -8.46 -0.53 -1.21
C LEU A 230 -7.91 0.76 -1.82
N ARG A 231 -6.84 1.33 -1.27
CA ARG A 231 -6.16 2.50 -1.86
C ARG A 231 -5.56 2.18 -3.23
N ASP A 232 -4.90 1.03 -3.34
CA ASP A 232 -4.34 0.57 -4.62
C ASP A 232 -5.43 0.31 -5.66
N ALA A 233 -6.58 -0.24 -5.24
CA ALA A 233 -7.75 -0.43 -6.10
C ALA A 233 -8.30 0.89 -6.65
N LEU A 234 -8.40 1.90 -5.79
CA LEU A 234 -8.87 3.23 -6.17
C LEU A 234 -7.92 3.89 -7.16
N LEU A 235 -6.62 3.80 -6.91
CA LEU A 235 -5.59 4.32 -7.80
C LEU A 235 -5.64 3.63 -9.17
N GLN A 236 -5.75 2.31 -9.18
CA GLN A 236 -5.86 1.53 -10.39
C GLN A 236 -7.11 1.90 -11.21
N LYS A 237 -8.27 2.05 -10.55
CA LYS A 237 -9.52 2.44 -11.21
C LYS A 237 -9.42 3.78 -11.92
N GLU A 238 -8.77 4.78 -11.33
CA GLU A 238 -8.52 6.08 -11.95
C GLU A 238 -7.69 5.95 -13.22
N VAL A 239 -6.60 5.17 -13.16
CA VAL A 239 -5.71 4.97 -14.31
C VAL A 239 -6.39 4.17 -15.41
N PHE A 240 -7.17 3.13 -15.07
CA PHE A 240 -7.91 2.36 -16.08
C PHE A 240 -9.04 3.17 -16.73
N ALA A 241 -9.75 4.00 -15.97
CA ALA A 241 -10.77 4.89 -16.52
C ALA A 241 -10.15 5.87 -17.54
N ALA A 242 -9.01 6.47 -17.19
CA ALA A 242 -8.28 7.34 -18.10
C ALA A 242 -7.74 6.59 -19.35
N ALA A 243 -7.30 5.35 -19.19
CA ALA A 243 -6.80 4.51 -20.29
C ALA A 243 -7.92 4.08 -21.26
N ALA A 244 -9.14 3.93 -20.80
CA ALA A 244 -10.29 3.56 -21.64
C ALA A 244 -10.71 4.68 -22.62
N GLU A 245 -10.30 5.91 -22.39
CA GLU A 245 -10.62 7.08 -23.21
C GLU A 245 -9.60 7.36 -24.31
N VAL A 246 -8.51 6.58 -24.40
CA VAL A 246 -7.41 6.82 -25.35
C VAL A 246 -7.14 5.61 -26.24
N ASN A 247 -6.52 5.87 -27.40
CA ASN A 247 -6.19 4.83 -28.39
C ASN A 247 -5.01 3.94 -27.96
N ASP A 248 -4.14 4.42 -27.07
CA ASP A 248 -2.98 3.66 -26.55
C ASP A 248 -3.00 3.62 -25.01
N PRO A 249 -3.50 2.54 -24.41
CA PRO A 249 -3.51 2.36 -22.96
C PRO A 249 -2.10 2.41 -22.33
N ASN A 250 -1.06 1.98 -23.04
CA ASN A 250 0.31 1.97 -22.53
C ASN A 250 0.82 3.39 -22.25
N GLU A 251 0.43 4.36 -23.07
CA GLU A 251 0.81 5.77 -22.85
C GLU A 251 0.23 6.30 -21.52
N VAL A 252 -1.06 6.02 -21.25
CA VAL A 252 -1.70 6.43 -19.98
C VAL A 252 -1.08 5.71 -18.79
N TRP A 253 -0.81 4.42 -18.90
CA TRP A 253 -0.15 3.64 -17.86
C TRP A 253 1.24 4.16 -17.57
N TYR A 254 2.01 4.46 -18.62
CA TYR A 254 3.34 5.03 -18.50
C TYR A 254 3.32 6.39 -17.79
N GLN A 255 2.47 7.30 -18.26
CA GLN A 255 2.32 8.64 -17.65
C GLN A 255 1.83 8.54 -16.18
N GLY A 256 0.97 7.57 -15.89
CA GLY A 256 0.45 7.32 -14.55
C GLY A 256 1.51 6.94 -13.52
N LEU A 257 2.62 6.34 -13.95
CA LEU A 257 3.73 5.96 -13.08
C LEU A 257 4.64 7.15 -12.69
N LYS A 258 4.60 8.26 -13.44
CA LYS A 258 5.48 9.42 -13.23
C LYS A 258 6.98 9.05 -13.18
N CYS A 259 7.35 8.02 -13.92
CA CYS A 259 8.70 7.51 -14.05
C CYS A 259 9.07 7.42 -15.52
N ASP A 260 10.29 7.81 -15.87
CA ASP A 260 10.87 7.46 -17.13
C ASP A 260 11.48 6.06 -17.05
N ILE A 261 10.99 5.14 -17.90
CA ILE A 261 11.39 3.74 -17.90
C ILE A 261 12.04 3.41 -19.25
N THR A 262 13.24 2.84 -19.20
CA THR A 262 13.99 2.44 -20.40
C THR A 262 14.51 1.01 -20.19
N PHE A 263 14.23 0.11 -21.14
CA PHE A 263 14.82 -1.21 -21.12
C PHE A 263 16.34 -1.11 -21.39
N LEU A 264 17.11 -1.84 -20.62
CA LEU A 264 18.56 -1.91 -20.77
C LEU A 264 18.93 -3.18 -21.55
N GLU A 265 19.43 -2.98 -22.76
CA GLU A 265 19.92 -4.07 -23.60
C GLU A 265 21.00 -4.89 -22.89
N PRO A 266 21.01 -6.23 -23.02
CA PRO A 266 21.91 -7.11 -22.28
C PRO A 266 23.40 -6.76 -22.41
N LYS A 267 23.80 -6.14 -23.51
CA LYS A 267 25.20 -5.78 -23.82
C LYS A 267 25.52 -4.29 -23.53
N SER A 268 24.56 -3.50 -23.08
CA SER A 268 24.82 -2.09 -22.73
C SER A 268 25.76 -2.03 -21.50
N GLU A 269 26.61 -1.01 -21.48
CA GLU A 269 27.56 -0.80 -20.37
C GLU A 269 26.85 -0.73 -19.01
N GLU A 270 25.74 0.00 -18.94
CA GLU A 270 24.94 0.13 -17.74
C GLU A 270 24.38 -1.21 -17.28
N ARG A 271 23.85 -2.03 -18.21
CA ARG A 271 23.34 -3.37 -17.88
C ARG A 271 24.44 -4.31 -17.40
N VAL A 272 25.62 -4.27 -18.02
CA VAL A 272 26.80 -5.05 -17.61
C VAL A 272 27.29 -4.61 -16.23
N HIS A 273 27.31 -3.29 -15.98
CA HIS A 273 27.63 -2.76 -14.66
C HIS A 273 26.67 -3.27 -13.58
N ILE A 274 25.36 -3.19 -13.81
CA ILE A 274 24.34 -3.69 -12.88
C ILE A 274 24.48 -5.19 -12.67
N ALA A 275 24.76 -5.99 -13.71
CA ALA A 275 25.02 -7.41 -13.57
C ALA A 275 26.22 -7.68 -12.66
N THR A 276 27.30 -6.92 -12.84
CA THR A 276 28.49 -7.03 -11.99
C THR A 276 28.18 -6.70 -10.53
N LEU A 277 27.37 -5.65 -10.26
CA LEU A 277 26.93 -5.32 -8.91
C LEU A 277 26.08 -6.45 -8.31
N PHE A 278 25.21 -7.07 -9.11
CA PHE A 278 24.31 -8.13 -8.68
C PHE A 278 25.09 -9.43 -8.38
N ASP A 279 25.98 -9.85 -9.29
CA ASP A 279 26.68 -11.13 -9.18
C ASP A 279 27.77 -11.11 -8.10
N LYS A 280 28.52 -10.00 -8.00
CA LYS A 280 29.54 -9.86 -6.96
C LYS A 280 28.94 -9.90 -5.56
N GLY A 281 29.50 -10.73 -4.71
CA GLY A 281 29.14 -10.80 -3.29
C GLY A 281 27.84 -11.52 -3.00
N GLN A 282 27.29 -12.31 -3.93
CA GLN A 282 26.21 -13.24 -3.58
C GLN A 282 26.73 -14.27 -2.55
N SER A 283 25.99 -14.39 -1.43
CA SER A 283 26.35 -15.28 -0.34
C SER A 283 26.19 -16.75 -0.73
N PRO A 284 27.22 -17.60 -0.61
CA PRO A 284 27.11 -19.05 -0.81
C PRO A 284 26.09 -19.71 0.15
N ALA A 285 25.99 -19.20 1.38
CA ALA A 285 25.03 -19.73 2.36
C ALA A 285 23.58 -19.51 1.91
N ASN A 286 23.31 -18.42 1.20
CA ASN A 286 21.99 -18.13 0.65
C ASN A 286 21.69 -18.98 -0.60
N ALA A 287 22.71 -19.45 -1.32
CA ALA A 287 22.54 -20.37 -2.45
C ALA A 287 21.91 -21.70 -2.02
N ASN A 288 22.17 -22.17 -0.80
CA ASN A 288 21.50 -23.34 -0.24
C ASN A 288 20.00 -23.13 -0.01
N PHE A 289 19.58 -21.88 0.17
CA PHE A 289 18.19 -21.53 0.45
C PHE A 289 17.40 -21.19 -0.82
N PHE A 290 18.02 -20.47 -1.76
CA PHE A 290 17.37 -19.91 -2.93
C PHE A 290 17.87 -20.49 -4.25
N GLY A 291 18.90 -21.34 -4.21
CA GLY A 291 19.64 -21.72 -5.41
C GLY A 291 20.48 -20.57 -5.96
N LYS A 292 21.01 -20.75 -7.16
CA LYS A 292 21.76 -19.70 -7.86
C LYS A 292 20.78 -18.76 -8.55
N LEU A 293 20.72 -17.53 -8.08
CA LEU A 293 19.89 -16.49 -8.70
C LEU A 293 20.53 -16.01 -9.99
N LYS A 294 19.70 -15.72 -10.98
CA LYS A 294 20.09 -15.10 -12.24
C LYS A 294 19.40 -13.75 -12.41
N LEU A 295 20.16 -12.78 -12.88
CA LEU A 295 19.62 -11.51 -13.30
C LEU A 295 18.93 -11.68 -14.65
N GLY A 296 17.63 -11.42 -14.70
CA GLY A 296 16.80 -11.39 -15.89
C GLY A 296 16.87 -10.03 -16.60
N ARG A 297 15.73 -9.50 -16.91
CA ARG A 297 15.57 -8.17 -17.53
C ARG A 297 15.92 -7.05 -16.56
N VAL A 298 16.36 -5.92 -17.08
CA VAL A 298 16.64 -4.73 -16.29
C VAL A 298 16.09 -3.52 -17.02
N TRP A 299 15.40 -2.67 -16.28
CA TRP A 299 14.89 -1.39 -16.76
C TRP A 299 15.50 -0.27 -15.94
N ARG A 300 16.12 0.71 -16.59
CA ARG A 300 16.47 1.97 -15.93
C ARG A 300 15.17 2.68 -15.57
N VAL A 301 15.11 3.23 -14.37
CA VAL A 301 13.95 3.98 -13.87
C VAL A 301 14.43 5.31 -13.32
N GLU A 302 13.80 6.39 -13.76
CA GLU A 302 14.03 7.72 -13.23
C GLU A 302 12.69 8.37 -12.87
N GLN A 303 12.46 8.56 -11.58
CA GLN A 303 11.25 9.22 -11.09
C GLN A 303 11.38 10.73 -11.31
N GLN A 304 10.35 11.35 -11.91
CA GLN A 304 10.33 12.76 -12.27
C GLN A 304 10.58 13.65 -11.02
N GLY A 305 11.58 14.54 -11.12
CA GLY A 305 11.96 15.46 -10.05
C GLY A 305 12.83 14.87 -8.94
N ARG A 306 12.87 13.56 -8.78
CA ARG A 306 13.53 12.90 -7.62
C ARG A 306 15.04 13.08 -7.60
N LYS A 307 15.67 13.13 -8.77
CA LYS A 307 17.13 13.31 -8.85
C LYS A 307 17.59 14.61 -8.22
N ALA A 308 16.89 15.71 -8.47
CA ALA A 308 17.25 17.02 -7.92
C ALA A 308 17.14 17.06 -6.39
N ASP A 309 16.07 16.47 -5.84
CA ASP A 309 15.86 16.38 -4.40
C ASP A 309 16.92 15.50 -3.74
N PHE A 310 17.24 14.36 -4.35
CA PHE A 310 18.30 13.46 -3.90
C PHE A 310 19.67 14.15 -3.92
N ASP A 311 20.04 14.81 -5.02
CA ASP A 311 21.34 15.50 -5.17
C ASP A 311 21.49 16.59 -4.11
N LYS A 312 20.43 17.36 -3.85
CA LYS A 312 20.39 18.37 -2.78
C LYS A 312 20.59 17.75 -1.39
N TYR A 313 19.90 16.67 -1.09
CA TYR A 313 20.03 15.95 0.19
C TYR A 313 21.45 15.37 0.32
N ALA A 314 21.95 14.66 -0.69
CA ALA A 314 23.27 14.08 -0.71
C ALA A 314 24.36 15.13 -0.46
N ALA A 315 24.27 16.29 -1.14
CA ALA A 315 25.22 17.39 -0.96
C ALA A 315 25.27 17.92 0.49
N THR A 316 24.22 17.70 1.28
CA THR A 316 24.14 18.11 2.68
C THR A 316 24.78 17.07 3.59
N VAL A 317 24.33 15.81 3.48
CA VAL A 317 24.67 14.77 4.47
C VAL A 317 26.03 14.11 4.23
N THR A 318 26.48 13.99 2.99
CA THR A 318 27.71 13.24 2.65
C THR A 318 29.01 14.03 2.89
N LYS A 319 28.90 15.31 3.25
CA LYS A 319 30.09 16.16 3.55
C LYS A 319 30.49 16.14 5.02
N ALA A 320 29.65 15.61 5.90
CA ALA A 320 29.94 15.56 7.31
C ALA A 320 31.13 14.63 7.61
N PRO A 321 32.00 14.94 8.58
CA PRO A 321 33.01 14.01 9.04
C PRO A 321 32.37 12.69 9.51
N GLY A 322 32.87 11.56 9.01
CA GLY A 322 32.31 10.23 9.30
C GLY A 322 31.11 9.83 8.45
N ALA A 323 30.71 10.65 7.48
CA ALA A 323 29.67 10.28 6.53
C ALA A 323 30.11 9.11 5.62
N THR A 324 29.16 8.25 5.30
CA THR A 324 29.40 7.09 4.42
C THR A 324 29.52 7.48 2.95
N GLY A 325 28.79 8.50 2.52
CA GLY A 325 28.76 8.93 1.12
C GLY A 325 27.57 8.34 0.33
N VAL A 326 27.66 8.38 -0.99
CA VAL A 326 26.66 7.79 -1.88
C VAL A 326 27.08 6.39 -2.27
N ILE A 327 26.22 5.41 -2.01
CA ILE A 327 26.47 3.99 -2.33
C ILE A 327 25.25 3.37 -3.03
N PRO A 328 25.43 2.30 -3.83
CA PRO A 328 24.30 1.52 -4.31
C PRO A 328 23.60 0.78 -3.17
N GLY A 329 22.31 0.50 -3.35
CA GLY A 329 21.54 -0.30 -2.43
C GLY A 329 20.43 -1.08 -3.15
N TRP A 330 19.83 -2.00 -2.43
CA TRP A 330 18.74 -2.83 -2.93
C TRP A 330 17.50 -2.60 -2.08
N HIS A 331 16.34 -2.50 -2.75
CA HIS A 331 15.05 -2.51 -2.09
C HIS A 331 14.17 -3.60 -2.69
N GLY A 332 13.89 -4.64 -1.90
CA GLY A 332 12.98 -5.71 -2.28
C GLY A 332 11.54 -5.33 -1.93
N THR A 333 10.64 -5.62 -2.84
CA THR A 333 9.21 -5.36 -2.65
C THR A 333 8.38 -6.43 -3.35
N ARG A 334 7.09 -6.50 -3.00
CA ARG A 334 6.15 -7.34 -3.72
C ARG A 334 5.83 -6.69 -5.06
N THR A 335 5.51 -7.52 -6.07
CA THR A 335 5.21 -7.03 -7.42
C THR A 335 4.04 -6.05 -7.45
N GLU A 336 3.03 -6.28 -6.63
CA GLU A 336 1.87 -5.40 -6.48
C GLU A 336 2.21 -3.99 -5.98
N ASN A 337 3.33 -3.81 -5.27
CA ASN A 337 3.75 -2.51 -4.77
C ASN A 337 4.54 -1.69 -5.80
N LEU A 338 4.96 -2.30 -6.91
CA LEU A 338 5.78 -1.61 -7.93
C LEU A 338 5.09 -0.35 -8.45
N MET A 339 3.78 -0.39 -8.66
CA MET A 339 3.00 0.77 -9.12
C MET A 339 3.10 1.94 -8.15
N GLY A 340 2.84 1.72 -6.88
CA GLY A 340 2.91 2.75 -5.85
C GLY A 340 4.32 3.32 -5.72
N ILE A 341 5.35 2.45 -5.67
CA ILE A 341 6.74 2.88 -5.52
C ILE A 341 7.24 3.65 -6.75
N CYS A 342 6.88 3.24 -7.96
CA CYS A 342 7.21 4.01 -9.16
C CYS A 342 6.56 5.39 -9.13
N LYS A 343 5.28 5.47 -8.76
CA LYS A 343 4.50 6.71 -8.76
C LYS A 343 4.95 7.70 -7.68
N THR A 344 5.11 7.25 -6.44
CA THR A 344 5.33 8.12 -5.27
C THR A 344 6.73 8.05 -4.68
N GLY A 345 7.47 7.01 -4.99
CA GLY A 345 8.74 6.70 -4.33
C GLY A 345 8.54 5.83 -3.08
N LEU A 346 9.65 5.52 -2.42
CA LEU A 346 9.63 4.98 -1.06
C LEU A 346 9.30 6.12 -0.10
N VAL A 347 8.37 5.86 0.79
CA VAL A 347 7.81 6.83 1.72
C VAL A 347 8.08 6.35 3.14
N THR A 348 8.49 7.26 4.01
CA THR A 348 8.68 6.94 5.44
C THR A 348 7.35 6.58 6.08
N PRO A 349 7.31 5.69 7.08
CA PRO A 349 6.08 5.31 7.75
C PRO A 349 5.20 6.48 8.24
N LYS A 350 5.83 7.58 8.65
CA LYS A 350 5.13 8.81 9.09
C LYS A 350 4.37 9.54 7.99
N ASN A 351 4.80 9.37 6.73
CA ASN A 351 4.23 10.03 5.56
C ASN A 351 3.39 9.07 4.70
N LEU A 352 3.37 7.79 5.05
CA LEU A 352 2.47 6.85 4.41
C LEU A 352 1.02 7.22 4.71
N PRO A 353 0.09 6.99 3.79
CA PRO A 353 -1.32 7.09 4.07
C PRO A 353 -1.67 6.26 5.32
N LYS A 354 -2.57 6.79 6.17
CA LYS A 354 -2.99 6.10 7.38
C LYS A 354 -3.45 4.67 7.06
N GLY A 355 -3.06 3.73 7.92
CA GLY A 355 -3.45 2.33 7.82
C GLY A 355 -2.62 1.47 6.86
N VAL A 356 -1.65 2.04 6.15
CA VAL A 356 -0.73 1.23 5.33
C VAL A 356 0.11 0.33 6.23
N HIS A 357 0.15 -0.96 5.91
CA HIS A 357 0.95 -1.92 6.67
C HIS A 357 2.43 -1.79 6.32
N VAL A 358 3.24 -1.53 7.33
CA VAL A 358 4.71 -1.48 7.20
C VAL A 358 5.30 -2.77 7.74
N THR A 359 5.99 -3.51 6.89
CA THR A 359 6.81 -4.66 7.28
C THR A 359 8.25 -4.19 7.51
N GLY A 360 8.90 -4.69 8.55
CA GLY A 360 10.28 -4.30 8.87
C GLY A 360 10.34 -3.04 9.74
N ARG A 361 10.31 -3.23 11.06
CA ARG A 361 10.37 -2.15 12.06
C ARG A 361 11.47 -2.38 13.08
N ALA A 362 12.31 -3.40 12.86
CA ALA A 362 13.29 -3.82 13.86
C ALA A 362 14.27 -2.70 14.26
N PHE A 363 14.55 -1.77 13.38
CA PHE A 363 15.51 -0.67 13.59
C PHE A 363 14.88 0.70 13.34
N GLY A 364 13.64 0.87 13.75
CA GLY A 364 12.93 2.15 13.70
C GLY A 364 11.95 2.33 12.55
N LEU A 365 11.33 3.52 12.52
CA LEU A 365 10.25 3.89 11.62
C LEU A 365 10.78 4.60 10.36
N GLY A 366 11.78 4.02 9.71
CA GLY A 366 12.37 4.54 8.49
C GLY A 366 12.13 3.64 7.27
N ILE A 367 12.78 3.97 6.18
CA ILE A 367 12.81 3.20 4.93
C ILE A 367 14.00 2.25 5.00
N TYR A 368 13.74 0.97 4.78
CA TYR A 368 14.73 -0.09 4.88
C TYR A 368 15.36 -0.38 3.54
N HIS A 369 16.70 -0.39 3.52
CA HIS A 369 17.51 -0.71 2.36
C HIS A 369 18.53 -1.77 2.73
N THR A 370 18.94 -2.56 1.74
CA THR A 370 20.10 -3.44 1.86
C THR A 370 21.27 -2.80 1.14
N PRO A 371 22.31 -2.34 1.84
CA PRO A 371 23.41 -1.61 1.23
C PRO A 371 24.24 -2.54 0.35
N ARG A 372 24.72 -2.02 -0.77
CA ARG A 372 25.73 -2.63 -1.62
C ARG A 372 27.07 -1.94 -1.34
N TRP A 373 27.77 -2.41 -0.31
CA TRP A 373 29.04 -1.81 0.05
C TRP A 373 30.07 -1.92 -1.08
N PRO A 374 30.95 -0.92 -1.25
CA PRO A 374 32.03 -0.99 -2.24
C PRO A 374 32.96 -2.21 -2.07
N ASP A 375 33.18 -2.63 -0.83
CA ASP A 375 33.98 -3.79 -0.43
C ASP A 375 33.19 -5.10 -0.32
N SER A 376 31.99 -5.19 -0.87
CA SER A 376 31.23 -6.44 -0.90
C SER A 376 32.03 -7.53 -1.61
N GLY A 377 32.11 -8.70 -0.95
CA GLY A 377 33.03 -9.79 -1.34
C GLY A 377 34.37 -9.75 -0.61
N GLY A 378 34.70 -8.63 0.07
CA GLY A 378 35.83 -8.52 0.97
C GLY A 378 35.54 -9.06 2.38
N SER A 379 36.53 -9.04 3.26
CA SER A 379 36.35 -9.38 4.68
C SER A 379 36.10 -8.12 5.53
N THR A 380 35.26 -8.28 6.52
CA THR A 380 35.04 -7.30 7.60
C THR A 380 35.15 -8.00 8.94
N THR A 381 35.28 -7.21 10.01
CA THR A 381 35.45 -7.74 11.37
C THR A 381 34.33 -7.22 12.25
N ASP A 382 33.69 -8.06 13.05
CA ASP A 382 32.72 -7.62 14.05
C ASP A 382 33.41 -6.99 15.28
N GLU A 383 32.63 -6.50 16.23
CA GLU A 383 33.12 -5.86 17.46
C GLU A 383 33.92 -6.80 18.37
N LYS A 384 33.76 -8.12 18.17
CA LYS A 384 34.50 -9.16 18.88
C LYS A 384 35.76 -9.61 18.14
N GLY A 385 36.12 -8.94 17.03
CA GLY A 385 37.32 -9.28 16.23
C GLY A 385 37.10 -10.45 15.28
N LYS A 386 35.89 -11.02 15.16
CA LYS A 386 35.63 -12.14 14.25
C LYS A 386 35.52 -11.66 12.81
N LYS A 387 36.30 -12.22 11.93
CA LYS A 387 36.28 -11.96 10.49
C LYS A 387 35.15 -12.70 9.80
N PHE A 388 34.48 -12.06 8.88
CA PHE A 388 33.46 -12.65 7.98
C PHE A 388 33.44 -11.94 6.64
N THR A 389 32.90 -12.59 5.61
CA THR A 389 32.75 -11.99 4.28
C THR A 389 31.52 -11.10 4.23
N ARG A 390 31.67 -9.90 3.66
CA ARG A 390 30.57 -8.95 3.44
C ARG A 390 29.96 -9.20 2.09
N TYR A 391 28.66 -9.50 2.06
CA TYR A 391 27.89 -9.77 0.85
C TYR A 391 27.03 -8.59 0.44
N ASN A 392 26.61 -8.57 -0.83
CA ASN A 392 25.84 -7.44 -1.37
C ASN A 392 24.39 -7.35 -0.89
N GLY A 393 23.92 -8.31 -0.13
CA GLY A 393 22.59 -8.30 0.48
C GLY A 393 21.40 -8.39 -0.47
N ALA A 394 21.59 -8.49 -1.79
CA ALA A 394 20.50 -8.55 -2.76
C ALA A 394 19.46 -9.64 -2.44
N LEU A 395 19.91 -10.77 -1.91
CA LEU A 395 19.06 -11.89 -1.49
C LEU A 395 18.10 -11.52 -0.36
N LYS A 396 18.50 -10.66 0.58
CA LYS A 396 17.61 -10.18 1.62
C LYS A 396 16.49 -9.35 1.04
N SER A 397 16.79 -8.47 0.10
CA SER A 397 15.79 -7.71 -0.63
C SER A 397 14.80 -8.60 -1.38
N LEU A 398 15.27 -9.70 -1.96
CA LEU A 398 14.41 -10.68 -2.63
C LEU A 398 13.47 -11.44 -1.70
N ASN A 399 13.77 -11.55 -0.41
CA ASN A 399 12.83 -12.12 0.56
C ASN A 399 11.52 -11.33 0.64
N TYR A 400 11.55 -10.04 0.35
CA TYR A 400 10.39 -9.16 0.34
C TYR A 400 9.76 -9.03 -1.05
N SER A 401 10.37 -9.61 -2.08
CA SER A 401 9.85 -9.62 -3.44
C SER A 401 8.88 -10.79 -3.67
N SER A 402 8.19 -10.75 -4.80
CA SER A 402 7.28 -11.82 -5.23
C SER A 402 7.96 -13.17 -5.44
N LEU A 403 9.28 -13.19 -5.65
CA LEU A 403 10.03 -14.43 -5.85
C LEU A 403 9.93 -15.37 -4.64
N ARG A 404 9.95 -14.81 -3.44
CA ARG A 404 9.94 -15.57 -2.19
C ARG A 404 9.02 -14.96 -1.14
N GLY A 405 7.89 -14.45 -1.54
CA GLY A 405 6.83 -14.08 -0.60
C GLY A 405 6.52 -15.20 0.40
N ALA A 406 6.81 -16.44 0.01
CA ALA A 406 6.74 -17.63 0.86
C ALA A 406 7.75 -17.69 2.00
N PHE A 407 8.83 -16.91 2.01
CA PHE A 407 9.71 -16.92 3.18
C PHE A 407 9.00 -16.39 4.44
N TYR A 408 8.09 -15.45 4.24
CA TYR A 408 7.23 -14.92 5.29
C TYR A 408 5.75 -15.27 5.09
N HIS A 409 5.37 -15.76 3.90
CA HIS A 409 4.00 -16.11 3.52
C HIS A 409 4.03 -17.43 2.74
N THR A 410 3.44 -18.44 3.30
CA THR A 410 3.28 -19.75 2.65
C THR A 410 2.51 -19.61 1.34
N GLY A 411 3.04 -20.20 0.25
CA GLY A 411 2.28 -20.40 -0.98
C GLY A 411 2.73 -19.65 -2.22
N ASN A 412 3.76 -18.80 -2.17
CA ASN A 412 4.29 -18.20 -3.39
C ASN A 412 5.27 -19.17 -4.09
N THR A 413 4.87 -19.64 -5.26
CA THR A 413 5.67 -20.55 -6.13
C THR A 413 6.25 -19.82 -7.33
N ALA A 414 6.28 -18.49 -7.34
CA ALA A 414 6.82 -17.72 -8.44
C ALA A 414 8.30 -18.05 -8.69
N ASP A 415 8.66 -18.18 -9.94
CA ASP A 415 10.02 -18.46 -10.42
C ASP A 415 10.84 -17.17 -10.66
N ARG A 416 10.23 -16.02 -10.48
CA ARG A 416 10.82 -14.70 -10.67
C ARG A 416 10.31 -13.69 -9.64
N GLY A 417 11.16 -12.73 -9.31
CA GLY A 417 10.85 -11.60 -8.45
C GLY A 417 11.39 -10.30 -9.02
N TYR A 418 10.95 -9.19 -8.44
CA TYR A 418 11.35 -7.85 -8.85
C TYR A 418 11.89 -7.08 -7.66
N MET A 419 12.95 -6.29 -7.88
CA MET A 419 13.55 -5.44 -6.87
C MET A 419 14.08 -4.17 -7.51
N PHE A 420 14.29 -3.15 -6.70
CA PHE A 420 14.91 -1.90 -7.12
C PHE A 420 16.41 -1.92 -6.81
N LEU A 421 17.21 -1.41 -7.74
CA LEU A 421 18.53 -0.85 -7.47
C LEU A 421 18.35 0.63 -7.17
N GLU A 422 19.01 1.09 -6.13
CA GLU A 422 18.92 2.47 -5.65
C GLU A 422 20.32 3.08 -5.50
N GLU A 423 20.39 4.40 -5.51
CA GLU A 423 21.45 5.16 -4.88
C GLU A 423 21.00 5.61 -3.51
N LEU A 424 21.86 5.43 -2.52
CA LEU A 424 21.62 5.81 -1.12
C LEU A 424 22.63 6.88 -0.73
N ALA A 425 22.13 8.06 -0.33
CA ALA A 425 22.93 9.13 0.24
C ALA A 425 22.97 8.96 1.77
N LEU A 426 24.06 8.45 2.28
CA LEU A 426 24.25 8.08 3.66
C LEU A 426 25.24 9.04 4.34
N GLY A 427 24.76 9.81 5.29
CA GLY A 427 25.57 10.67 6.16
C GLY A 427 26.25 9.88 7.27
N VAL A 428 26.18 10.38 8.49
CA VAL A 428 26.77 9.76 9.69
C VAL A 428 25.85 8.63 10.20
N PRO A 429 26.38 7.40 10.41
CA PRO A 429 25.58 6.27 10.91
C PRO A 429 25.39 6.31 12.42
N GLU A 430 24.21 5.93 12.88
CA GLU A 430 23.98 5.37 14.19
C GLU A 430 24.10 3.84 14.11
N LEU A 431 24.92 3.21 14.91
CA LEU A 431 25.04 1.75 14.95
C LEU A 431 23.93 1.14 15.81
N ALA A 432 23.10 0.29 15.21
CA ALA A 432 22.07 -0.44 15.95
C ALA A 432 22.68 -1.65 16.66
N LEU A 433 22.80 -1.58 17.98
CA LEU A 433 23.28 -2.67 18.83
C LEU A 433 22.15 -3.62 19.24
N ALA A 434 20.91 -3.16 19.18
CA ALA A 434 19.70 -3.92 19.50
C ALA A 434 18.52 -3.45 18.64
N ALA A 435 17.43 -4.21 18.65
CA ALA A 435 16.19 -3.82 18.00
C ALA A 435 15.59 -2.57 18.71
N CYS A 436 15.08 -1.62 17.89
CA CYS A 436 14.49 -0.35 18.36
C CYS A 436 13.22 -0.03 17.56
N PHE A 437 12.19 -0.84 17.73
CA PHE A 437 10.99 -0.93 16.87
C PHE A 437 10.25 0.38 16.60
N ASP A 438 10.23 1.29 17.57
CA ASP A 438 9.42 2.52 17.49
C ASP A 438 10.27 3.79 17.40
N LYS A 439 11.55 3.65 17.10
CA LYS A 439 12.46 4.78 16.97
C LYS A 439 12.10 5.64 15.76
N PRO A 440 11.70 6.91 15.96
CA PRO A 440 11.17 7.74 14.85
C PRO A 440 12.26 8.39 14.00
N ASN A 441 13.48 8.56 14.56
CA ASN A 441 14.64 9.15 13.90
C ASN A 441 15.92 8.54 14.50
N PRO A 442 17.07 8.62 13.83
CA PRO A 442 18.35 8.27 14.42
C PRO A 442 18.71 9.24 15.57
N GLU A 443 19.77 8.93 16.31
CA GLU A 443 20.30 9.80 17.35
C GLU A 443 20.76 11.15 16.78
N LYS A 444 20.77 12.16 17.68
CA LYS A 444 21.20 13.50 17.27
C LYS A 444 22.62 13.48 16.71
N GLY A 445 22.80 13.98 15.52
CA GLY A 445 24.07 14.01 14.79
C GLY A 445 24.29 12.79 13.88
N CYS A 446 23.33 11.86 13.82
CA CYS A 446 23.31 10.78 12.88
C CYS A 446 22.21 11.00 11.83
N ASP A 447 22.42 10.47 10.62
CA ASP A 447 21.52 10.66 9.48
C ASP A 447 20.72 9.37 9.16
N TYR A 448 21.24 8.21 9.54
CA TYR A 448 20.61 6.94 9.30
C TYR A 448 21.00 5.91 10.37
N ILE A 449 20.25 4.81 10.48
CA ILE A 449 20.59 3.68 11.34
C ILE A 449 21.27 2.59 10.50
N TYR A 450 22.41 2.13 10.97
CA TYR A 450 23.14 1.00 10.40
C TYR A 450 23.02 -0.23 11.31
N ALA A 451 22.25 -1.22 10.88
CA ALA A 451 22.16 -2.51 11.54
C ALA A 451 23.11 -3.50 10.85
N ARG A 452 24.24 -3.77 11.52
CA ARG A 452 25.34 -4.55 10.96
C ARG A 452 25.09 -6.04 11.08
N ALA A 453 25.37 -6.77 10.00
CA ALA A 453 25.37 -8.24 10.01
C ALA A 453 26.31 -8.77 11.07
N HIS A 454 25.88 -9.81 11.78
CA HIS A 454 26.61 -10.43 12.90
C HIS A 454 26.95 -9.52 14.09
N GLY A 455 26.61 -8.22 14.03
CA GLY A 455 26.66 -7.32 15.19
C GLY A 455 25.39 -7.44 16.03
N HIS A 456 24.25 -7.59 15.37
CA HIS A 456 22.98 -7.95 16.01
C HIS A 456 22.68 -9.43 15.80
N ALA A 457 22.27 -10.16 16.84
CA ALA A 457 22.26 -11.63 16.92
C ALA A 457 21.46 -12.36 15.81
N SER A 458 20.55 -11.68 15.10
CA SER A 458 19.67 -12.29 14.10
C SER A 458 19.92 -11.86 12.65
N LEU A 459 20.86 -10.92 12.41
CA LEU A 459 21.10 -10.42 11.06
C LEU A 459 22.22 -11.20 10.35
N ALA A 460 21.86 -11.76 9.20
CA ALA A 460 22.83 -12.38 8.29
C ALA A 460 23.40 -11.39 7.26
N ASN A 461 22.73 -10.28 7.01
CA ASN A 461 23.12 -9.24 6.06
C ASN A 461 22.92 -7.87 6.68
N ASP A 462 23.73 -6.90 6.25
CA ASP A 462 23.60 -5.51 6.68
C ASP A 462 22.25 -4.90 6.26
N GLU A 463 21.72 -4.02 7.11
CA GLU A 463 20.58 -3.16 6.79
C GLU A 463 20.93 -1.71 7.08
N VAL A 464 20.46 -0.82 6.24
CA VAL A 464 20.45 0.62 6.53
C VAL A 464 19.01 1.11 6.53
N VAL A 465 18.69 1.99 7.47
CA VAL A 465 17.36 2.56 7.62
C VAL A 465 17.48 4.06 7.52
N THR A 466 16.88 4.65 6.49
CA THR A 466 16.87 6.10 6.26
C THR A 466 15.56 6.70 6.75
N PHE A 467 15.59 7.94 7.24
CA PHE A 467 14.44 8.63 7.82
C PHE A 467 14.02 9.88 7.03
N ASP A 468 14.71 10.12 5.92
CA ASP A 468 14.34 11.11 4.91
C ASP A 468 14.10 10.41 3.57
N GLU A 469 13.03 10.77 2.89
CA GLU A 469 12.65 10.16 1.62
C GLU A 469 13.62 10.52 0.48
N ASN A 470 14.34 11.64 0.63
CA ASN A 470 15.34 12.09 -0.31
C ASN A 470 16.69 11.36 -0.13
N ALA A 471 16.84 10.56 0.92
CA ALA A 471 18.05 9.77 1.14
C ALA A 471 18.22 8.64 0.12
N SER A 472 17.19 8.30 -0.66
CA SER A 472 17.29 7.28 -1.70
C SER A 472 16.63 7.70 -3.01
N ARG A 473 17.19 7.26 -4.14
CA ARG A 473 16.52 7.30 -5.43
C ARG A 473 16.67 5.98 -6.18
N ARG A 474 15.63 5.54 -6.85
CA ARG A 474 15.65 4.33 -7.67
C ARG A 474 16.32 4.63 -8.98
N THR A 475 17.18 3.71 -9.42
CA THR A 475 17.90 3.80 -10.67
C THR A 475 17.52 2.69 -11.64
N ALA A 476 17.12 1.52 -11.12
CA ALA A 476 16.66 0.42 -11.97
C ALA A 476 15.64 -0.48 -11.26
N ILE A 477 14.79 -1.12 -12.07
CA ILE A 477 14.01 -2.30 -11.72
C ILE A 477 14.75 -3.52 -12.27
N LEU A 478 14.95 -4.54 -11.44
CA LEU A 478 15.59 -5.78 -11.79
C LEU A 478 14.60 -6.93 -11.72
N GLU A 479 14.49 -7.70 -12.80
CA GLU A 479 13.89 -9.03 -12.78
C GLU A 479 14.95 -10.03 -12.33
N VAL A 480 14.62 -10.83 -11.33
CA VAL A 480 15.51 -11.86 -10.80
C VAL A 480 14.85 -13.20 -10.99
N LEU A 481 15.58 -14.13 -11.61
CA LEU A 481 15.12 -15.48 -11.89
C LEU A 481 15.70 -16.44 -10.85
N TYR A 482 14.84 -17.33 -10.39
CA TYR A 482 15.16 -18.40 -9.50
C TYR A 482 15.23 -19.72 -10.29
N LYS A 483 16.23 -20.56 -9.98
CA LYS A 483 16.38 -21.91 -10.54
C LYS A 483 16.09 -22.96 -9.50
#